data_ae829724a47087cc906c3f95d97b729d
#
_entry.id   ae829724a47087cc906c3f95d97b729d
#
_cell.length_a   1.000
_cell.length_b   1.000
_cell.length_c   1.000
_cell.angle_alpha   90.00
_cell.angle_beta   90.00
_cell.angle_gamma   90.00
#
_symmetry.space_group_name_H-M   'P 1'
#
loop_
_entity.id
_entity.type
_entity.pdbx_description
1 polymer ?
#
loop_
_entity_poly.entity_id
_entity_poly.type
_entity_poly.pdbx_seq_one_letter_code
_entity_poly.pdbx_strand_id
1 'polypeptide(L)'
;MTERLTLTPERIAAMAEGVRQVAALPDPVGIEIEHLAPPKGFDLRKIRVPMGVIGIIYESRPNVTVDCAVLCLKSGNASILRGGKEAFHSNMKLAAIVQDALRANDIHPDAVQFIPTTDRAALKVLLKQDDTIHCIIPRGGESLIRFTVENSRIPVIKHYTGVCSIYIDAAADAEMAEEILINSKCQRPSVCNAAENLIVHQDAAAQLPRLATALHDRGVELRVDSHARALLAASGLPLVNALPEDFATEYTDLIIAIAIVPDLKAAIDLINANSSGHTDSIVTADTAAAHNFLTSVDSAAVFHNASTRFSDGFEFGLGAEIGISTDRLHARGPMGLNELCTYKYVLHGTGETR
;
A
#
# COMPACT_ATOMS: atom_id res chain seq x y z
N MET A 1 -1.82 16.37 13.35
CA MET A 1 -0.88 15.45 14.04
C MET A 1 -1.42 14.93 15.35
N THR A 2 -1.91 15.78 16.26
CA THR A 2 -2.44 15.38 17.59
C THR A 2 -3.54 14.31 17.49
N GLU A 3 -4.44 14.43 16.55
CA GLU A 3 -5.51 13.46 16.34
C GLU A 3 -5.00 12.03 16.08
N ARG A 4 -3.94 11.86 15.29
CA ARG A 4 -3.36 10.54 14.97
C ARG A 4 -2.66 9.88 16.19
N LEU A 5 -2.25 10.66 17.18
CA LEU A 5 -1.52 10.23 18.37
C LEU A 5 -2.43 9.86 19.54
N THR A 6 -3.65 10.39 19.57
CA THR A 6 -4.56 10.21 20.70
C THR A 6 -5.19 8.81 20.67
N LEU A 7 -5.02 8.07 21.75
CA LEU A 7 -5.67 6.78 21.99
C LEU A 7 -6.94 7.02 22.82
N THR A 8 -8.09 7.17 22.16
CA THR A 8 -9.39 7.21 22.83
C THR A 8 -9.85 5.78 23.15
N PRO A 9 -10.84 5.61 24.07
CA PRO A 9 -11.43 4.30 24.36
C PRO A 9 -11.92 3.58 23.10
N GLU A 10 -12.53 4.31 22.16
CA GLU A 10 -13.03 3.77 20.88
C GLU A 10 -11.88 3.27 20.00
N ARG A 11 -10.77 4.01 19.93
CA ARG A 11 -9.58 3.59 19.18
C ARG A 11 -8.89 2.38 19.80
N ILE A 12 -8.86 2.30 21.15
CA ILE A 12 -8.34 1.12 21.84
C ILE A 12 -9.24 -0.09 21.57
N ALA A 13 -10.56 0.08 21.59
CA ALA A 13 -11.50 -0.99 21.24
C ALA A 13 -11.33 -1.44 19.78
N ALA A 14 -11.15 -0.50 18.86
CA ALA A 14 -10.87 -0.81 17.45
C ALA A 14 -9.54 -1.57 17.25
N MET A 15 -8.47 -1.19 17.98
CA MET A 15 -7.21 -1.95 17.99
C MET A 15 -7.42 -3.38 18.49
N ALA A 16 -8.14 -3.56 19.60
CA ALA A 16 -8.43 -4.89 20.14
C ALA A 16 -9.25 -5.73 19.16
N GLU A 17 -10.17 -5.12 18.43
CA GLU A 17 -10.94 -5.80 17.39
C GLU A 17 -10.04 -6.19 16.20
N GLY A 18 -9.14 -5.33 15.76
CA GLY A 18 -8.13 -5.65 14.75
C GLY A 18 -7.27 -6.86 15.14
N VAL A 19 -6.85 -6.96 16.41
CA VAL A 19 -6.13 -8.13 16.92
C VAL A 19 -6.97 -9.42 16.81
N ARG A 20 -8.25 -9.37 17.15
CA ARG A 20 -9.16 -10.54 17.00
C ARG A 20 -9.34 -10.96 15.56
N GLN A 21 -9.46 -9.98 14.66
CA GLN A 21 -9.55 -10.24 13.22
C GLN A 21 -8.30 -10.94 12.70
N VAL A 22 -7.10 -10.45 13.06
CA VAL A 22 -5.83 -11.12 12.69
C VAL A 22 -5.74 -12.52 13.30
N ALA A 23 -6.15 -12.70 14.55
CA ALA A 23 -6.15 -14.01 15.21
C ALA A 23 -7.04 -15.02 14.48
N ALA A 24 -8.17 -14.58 13.92
CA ALA A 24 -9.13 -15.41 13.19
C ALA A 24 -8.67 -15.77 11.77
N LEU A 25 -7.66 -15.08 11.21
CA LEU A 25 -7.14 -15.37 9.88
C LEU A 25 -6.50 -16.77 9.84
N PRO A 26 -6.52 -17.45 8.68
CA PRO A 26 -5.79 -18.69 8.49
C PRO A 26 -4.31 -18.55 8.80
N ASP A 27 -3.70 -19.57 9.39
CA ASP A 27 -2.25 -19.61 9.62
C ASP A 27 -1.52 -19.79 8.28
N PRO A 28 -0.63 -18.88 7.88
CA PRO A 28 0.09 -19.01 6.62
C PRO A 28 1.26 -20.00 6.71
N VAL A 29 1.75 -20.32 7.91
CA VAL A 29 2.97 -21.11 8.10
C VAL A 29 2.69 -22.59 7.85
N GLY A 30 3.58 -23.25 7.11
CA GLY A 30 3.47 -24.68 6.80
C GLY A 30 2.53 -25.01 5.63
N ILE A 31 1.86 -24.02 5.03
CA ILE A 31 1.00 -24.24 3.87
C ILE A 31 1.85 -24.67 2.67
N GLU A 32 1.43 -25.74 2.00
CA GLU A 32 1.97 -26.13 0.71
C GLU A 32 1.53 -25.13 -0.36
N ILE A 33 2.51 -24.46 -0.98
CA ILE A 33 2.29 -23.49 -2.05
C ILE A 33 2.20 -24.21 -3.40
N GLU A 34 3.05 -25.22 -3.58
CA GLU A 34 3.21 -25.91 -4.85
C GLU A 34 3.76 -27.32 -4.61
N HIS A 35 3.19 -28.28 -5.32
CA HIS A 35 3.72 -29.63 -5.42
C HIS A 35 4.40 -29.82 -6.78
N LEU A 36 5.69 -30.02 -6.76
CA LEU A 36 6.51 -30.15 -7.96
C LEU A 36 6.69 -31.64 -8.33
N ALA A 37 6.69 -31.92 -9.62
CA ALA A 37 6.95 -33.26 -10.17
C ALA A 37 8.32 -33.29 -10.88
N PRO A 38 9.44 -33.49 -10.17
CA PRO A 38 10.76 -33.53 -10.75
C PRO A 38 10.94 -34.74 -11.67
N PRO A 39 11.83 -34.68 -12.68
CA PRO A 39 12.04 -35.78 -13.63
C PRO A 39 12.43 -37.11 -13.00
N LYS A 40 13.05 -37.11 -11.83
CA LYS A 40 13.46 -38.35 -11.10
C LYS A 40 12.37 -38.92 -10.18
N GLY A 41 11.19 -38.28 -10.10
CA GLY A 41 10.00 -38.83 -9.41
C GLY A 41 9.98 -38.71 -7.89
N PHE A 42 10.92 -38.02 -7.25
CA PHE A 42 10.84 -37.77 -5.81
C PHE A 42 9.75 -36.73 -5.46
N ASP A 43 9.24 -36.80 -4.22
CA ASP A 43 8.23 -35.87 -3.71
C ASP A 43 8.90 -34.56 -3.32
N LEU A 44 8.65 -33.50 -4.11
CA LEU A 44 9.20 -32.15 -3.89
C LEU A 44 8.07 -31.16 -3.66
N ARG A 45 8.07 -30.53 -2.49
CA ARG A 45 7.06 -29.57 -2.08
C ARG A 45 7.68 -28.20 -1.80
N LYS A 46 6.96 -27.16 -2.15
CA LYS A 46 7.28 -25.78 -1.80
C LYS A 46 6.38 -25.35 -0.65
N ILE A 47 6.95 -25.17 0.52
CA ILE A 47 6.22 -24.91 1.76
C ILE A 47 6.48 -23.49 2.23
N ARG A 48 5.41 -22.79 2.64
CA ARG A 48 5.49 -21.45 3.19
C ARG A 48 6.13 -21.47 4.58
N VAL A 49 7.07 -20.54 4.82
CA VAL A 49 7.78 -20.40 6.09
C VAL A 49 7.90 -18.91 6.45
N PRO A 50 8.05 -18.57 7.74
CA PRO A 50 8.31 -17.18 8.15
C PRO A 50 9.55 -16.58 7.45
N MET A 51 9.54 -15.26 7.25
CA MET A 51 10.76 -14.53 6.81
C MET A 51 11.84 -14.56 7.90
N GLY A 52 11.44 -14.54 9.18
CA GLY A 52 12.33 -14.58 10.34
C GLY A 52 12.17 -13.38 11.26
N VAL A 53 13.14 -12.46 11.29
CA VAL A 53 13.08 -11.24 12.09
C VAL A 53 12.79 -10.05 11.18
N ILE A 54 11.75 -9.28 11.50
CA ILE A 54 11.30 -8.11 10.72
C ILE A 54 11.50 -6.86 11.56
N GLY A 55 12.28 -5.90 11.05
CA GLY A 55 12.40 -4.57 11.63
C GLY A 55 11.33 -3.63 11.09
N ILE A 56 10.57 -2.98 11.97
CA ILE A 56 9.51 -2.06 11.57
C ILE A 56 9.77 -0.70 12.15
N ILE A 57 9.88 0.31 11.27
CA ILE A 57 10.21 1.68 11.61
C ILE A 57 9.00 2.55 11.26
N TYR A 58 8.37 3.20 12.25
CA TYR A 58 7.12 3.90 12.01
C TYR A 58 7.01 5.23 12.76
N GLU A 59 6.17 6.12 12.24
CA GLU A 59 5.91 7.46 12.77
C GLU A 59 4.45 7.62 13.20
N SER A 60 4.24 8.44 14.23
CA SER A 60 2.96 9.09 14.59
C SER A 60 1.69 8.23 14.62
N ARG A 61 1.80 6.90 14.82
CA ARG A 61 0.64 5.99 14.86
C ARG A 61 0.84 4.89 15.92
N PRO A 62 0.38 5.09 17.17
CA PRO A 62 0.56 4.09 18.24
C PRO A 62 -0.03 2.71 17.92
N ASN A 63 -1.17 2.65 17.22
CA ASN A 63 -1.81 1.40 16.80
C ASN A 63 -0.87 0.50 15.97
N VAL A 64 0.01 1.08 15.17
CA VAL A 64 0.97 0.32 14.34
C VAL A 64 1.85 -0.61 15.20
N THR A 65 2.14 -0.23 16.45
CA THR A 65 2.87 -1.09 17.40
C THR A 65 2.19 -2.45 17.57
N VAL A 66 0.87 -2.44 17.78
CA VAL A 66 0.08 -3.66 17.99
C VAL A 66 -0.18 -4.38 16.66
N ASP A 67 -0.61 -3.65 15.64
CA ASP A 67 -0.94 -4.21 14.33
C ASP A 67 0.25 -4.98 13.74
N CYS A 68 1.43 -4.36 13.74
CA CYS A 68 2.65 -5.00 13.23
C CYS A 68 3.11 -6.18 14.10
N ALA A 69 3.01 -6.06 15.43
CA ALA A 69 3.39 -7.14 16.33
C ALA A 69 2.54 -8.39 16.10
N VAL A 70 1.21 -8.24 16.02
CA VAL A 70 0.31 -9.40 15.86
C VAL A 70 0.38 -10.00 14.47
N LEU A 71 0.58 -9.20 13.42
CA LEU A 71 0.79 -9.70 12.06
C LEU A 71 2.09 -10.50 11.95
N CYS A 72 3.19 -10.00 12.53
CA CYS A 72 4.44 -10.74 12.58
C CYS A 72 4.31 -12.04 13.37
N LEU A 73 3.70 -12.00 14.56
CA LEU A 73 3.48 -13.20 15.38
C LEU A 73 2.64 -14.25 14.65
N LYS A 74 1.51 -13.84 14.05
CA LYS A 74 0.60 -14.74 13.33
C LYS A 74 1.26 -15.38 12.10
N SER A 75 2.21 -14.69 11.48
CA SER A 75 3.01 -15.21 10.36
C SER A 75 4.31 -15.90 10.80
N GLY A 76 4.48 -16.15 12.11
CA GLY A 76 5.61 -16.88 12.68
C GLY A 76 6.92 -16.08 12.73
N ASN A 77 6.88 -14.75 12.56
CA ASN A 77 8.05 -13.89 12.60
C ASN A 77 8.25 -13.25 13.98
N ALA A 78 9.49 -13.01 14.34
CA ALA A 78 9.83 -12.05 15.39
C ALA A 78 9.85 -10.63 14.82
N SER A 79 9.54 -9.64 15.65
CA SER A 79 9.52 -8.23 15.24
C SER A 79 10.38 -7.34 16.14
N ILE A 80 11.08 -6.40 15.53
CA ILE A 80 11.80 -5.32 16.22
C ILE A 80 11.15 -4.00 15.81
N LEU A 81 10.48 -3.36 16.75
CA LEU A 81 9.66 -2.18 16.55
C LEU A 81 10.42 -0.91 16.96
N ARG A 82 10.42 0.09 16.09
CA ARG A 82 10.98 1.42 16.37
C ARG A 82 9.98 2.49 15.99
N GLY A 83 9.28 3.04 16.97
CA GLY A 83 8.32 4.12 16.80
C GLY A 83 8.95 5.53 16.82
N GLY A 84 8.20 6.52 16.31
CA GLY A 84 8.55 7.93 16.41
C GLY A 84 8.53 8.44 17.85
N LYS A 85 9.25 9.55 18.10
CA LYS A 85 9.38 10.18 19.43
C LYS A 85 8.03 10.68 19.97
N GLU A 86 7.12 11.06 19.06
CA GLU A 86 5.82 11.65 19.36
C GLU A 86 4.90 10.70 20.14
N ALA A 87 5.02 9.38 19.88
CA ALA A 87 4.21 8.33 20.48
C ALA A 87 5.02 7.39 21.39
N PHE A 88 6.24 7.76 21.76
CA PHE A 88 7.20 6.89 22.43
C PHE A 88 6.64 6.18 23.65
N HIS A 89 6.02 6.91 24.58
CA HIS A 89 5.46 6.32 25.80
C HIS A 89 4.28 5.39 25.54
N SER A 90 3.40 5.76 24.59
CA SER A 90 2.29 4.91 24.17
C SER A 90 2.80 3.62 23.53
N ASN A 91 3.78 3.71 22.64
CA ASN A 91 4.39 2.56 21.96
C ASN A 91 5.07 1.61 22.96
N MET A 92 5.85 2.14 23.90
CA MET A 92 6.46 1.35 24.99
C MET A 92 5.40 0.59 25.79
N LYS A 93 4.32 1.27 26.18
CA LYS A 93 3.26 0.63 26.97
C LYS A 93 2.53 -0.45 26.17
N LEU A 94 2.23 -0.20 24.90
CA LEU A 94 1.61 -1.18 24.01
C LEU A 94 2.50 -2.40 23.79
N ALA A 95 3.80 -2.18 23.53
CA ALA A 95 4.76 -3.28 23.40
C ALA A 95 4.86 -4.12 24.70
N ALA A 96 4.88 -3.47 25.86
CA ALA A 96 4.89 -4.18 27.14
C ALA A 96 3.61 -5.03 27.36
N ILE A 97 2.44 -4.52 26.96
CA ILE A 97 1.18 -5.29 27.03
C ILE A 97 1.25 -6.54 26.14
N VAL A 98 1.77 -6.39 24.91
CA VAL A 98 1.97 -7.53 24.02
C VAL A 98 2.94 -8.55 24.62
N GLN A 99 4.07 -8.10 25.18
CA GLN A 99 5.05 -8.97 25.83
C GLN A 99 4.46 -9.69 27.07
N ASP A 100 3.62 -9.02 27.85
CA ASP A 100 2.94 -9.64 29.00
C ASP A 100 1.96 -10.73 28.51
N ALA A 101 1.24 -10.48 27.42
CA ALA A 101 0.37 -11.48 26.83
C ALA A 101 1.17 -12.70 26.29
N LEU A 102 2.34 -12.48 25.69
CA LEU A 102 3.23 -13.56 25.25
C LEU A 102 3.68 -14.43 26.43
N ARG A 103 4.15 -13.81 27.53
CA ARG A 103 4.56 -14.54 28.75
C ARG A 103 3.41 -15.35 29.33
N ALA A 104 2.19 -14.79 29.37
CA ALA A 104 1.02 -15.48 29.87
C ALA A 104 0.59 -16.71 29.04
N ASN A 105 1.11 -16.85 27.82
CA ASN A 105 0.84 -17.96 26.91
C ASN A 105 2.10 -18.79 26.56
N ASP A 106 3.12 -18.76 27.43
CA ASP A 106 4.38 -19.51 27.28
C ASP A 106 5.15 -19.21 25.97
N ILE A 107 4.94 -18.01 25.41
CA ILE A 107 5.70 -17.54 24.25
C ILE A 107 6.80 -16.59 24.73
N HIS A 108 8.01 -16.73 24.15
CA HIS A 108 9.13 -15.89 24.55
C HIS A 108 8.81 -14.41 24.28
N PRO A 109 8.93 -13.49 25.27
CA PRO A 109 8.55 -12.10 25.11
C PRO A 109 9.37 -11.35 24.05
N ASP A 110 10.60 -11.80 23.79
CA ASP A 110 11.47 -11.21 22.76
C ASP A 110 11.04 -11.52 21.32
N ALA A 111 9.98 -12.31 21.13
CA ALA A 111 9.32 -12.41 19.83
C ALA A 111 8.78 -11.06 19.35
N VAL A 112 8.50 -10.13 20.29
CA VAL A 112 8.16 -8.73 19.99
C VAL A 112 9.05 -7.82 20.82
N GLN A 113 9.96 -7.12 20.17
CA GLN A 113 10.87 -6.18 20.83
C GLN A 113 10.56 -4.75 20.41
N PHE A 114 10.70 -3.81 21.34
CA PHE A 114 10.59 -2.39 21.07
C PHE A 114 11.90 -1.70 21.46
N ILE A 115 12.46 -0.88 20.56
CA ILE A 115 13.68 -0.12 20.82
C ILE A 115 13.37 1.02 21.79
N PRO A 116 13.84 0.98 23.06
CA PRO A 116 13.41 1.88 24.11
C PRO A 116 14.20 3.21 24.10
N THR A 117 14.43 3.78 22.92
CA THR A 117 15.10 5.07 22.75
C THR A 117 14.56 5.84 21.55
N THR A 118 14.53 7.16 21.70
CA THR A 118 14.18 8.09 20.62
C THR A 118 15.41 8.54 19.81
N ASP A 119 16.61 8.14 20.23
CA ASP A 119 17.85 8.51 19.55
C ASP A 119 17.88 7.95 18.12
N ARG A 120 18.18 8.82 17.17
CA ARG A 120 18.35 8.45 15.75
C ARG A 120 19.58 7.60 15.51
N ALA A 121 20.59 7.62 16.40
CA ALA A 121 21.74 6.74 16.29
C ALA A 121 21.35 5.26 16.37
N ALA A 122 20.39 4.91 17.22
CA ALA A 122 19.86 3.55 17.30
C ALA A 122 19.27 3.06 15.98
N LEU A 123 18.64 3.95 15.20
CA LEU A 123 18.13 3.60 13.87
C LEU A 123 19.28 3.22 12.90
N LYS A 124 20.38 3.97 12.92
CA LYS A 124 21.55 3.66 12.08
C LYS A 124 22.18 2.32 12.45
N VAL A 125 22.15 1.94 13.73
CA VAL A 125 22.62 0.62 14.19
C VAL A 125 21.66 -0.47 13.70
N LEU A 126 20.35 -0.28 13.89
CA LEU A 126 19.32 -1.24 13.46
C LEU A 126 19.45 -1.58 11.96
N LEU A 127 19.61 -0.58 11.12
CA LEU A 127 19.69 -0.74 9.65
C LEU A 127 20.94 -1.48 9.17
N LYS A 128 21.87 -1.82 10.06
CA LYS A 128 23.11 -2.54 9.74
C LYS A 128 23.16 -3.94 10.35
N GLN A 129 22.05 -4.41 10.95
CA GLN A 129 21.97 -5.74 11.59
C GLN A 129 21.54 -6.82 10.58
N ASP A 130 22.17 -6.84 9.42
CA ASP A 130 21.88 -7.75 8.30
C ASP A 130 22.15 -9.23 8.62
N ASP A 131 22.97 -9.52 9.65
CA ASP A 131 23.17 -10.88 10.16
C ASP A 131 21.98 -11.43 10.98
N THR A 132 21.09 -10.56 11.47
CA THR A 132 20.02 -10.95 12.41
C THR A 132 18.64 -10.50 11.98
N ILE A 133 18.53 -9.46 11.18
CA ILE A 133 17.25 -8.92 10.67
C ILE A 133 17.14 -9.21 9.17
N HIS A 134 16.03 -9.81 8.76
CA HIS A 134 15.86 -10.30 7.40
C HIS A 134 15.17 -9.29 6.49
N CYS A 135 14.37 -8.39 7.06
CA CYS A 135 13.62 -7.38 6.31
C CYS A 135 13.34 -6.14 7.17
N ILE A 136 13.32 -4.96 6.54
CA ILE A 136 12.88 -3.70 7.14
C ILE A 136 11.62 -3.21 6.42
N ILE A 137 10.62 -2.80 7.19
CA ILE A 137 9.37 -2.21 6.68
C ILE A 137 9.23 -0.80 7.29
N PRO A 138 9.56 0.26 6.54
CA PRO A 138 9.32 1.64 7.00
C PRO A 138 7.86 2.04 6.81
N ARG A 139 7.30 2.75 7.80
CA ARG A 139 5.92 3.26 7.85
C ARG A 139 5.90 4.73 8.27
N GLY A 140 6.10 5.63 7.36
CA GLY A 140 6.17 7.07 7.63
C GLY A 140 6.22 7.90 6.37
N GLY A 141 6.63 9.14 6.49
CA GLY A 141 6.81 10.03 5.35
C GLY A 141 7.99 9.64 4.46
N GLU A 142 7.99 10.15 3.24
CA GLU A 142 9.00 9.84 2.21
C GLU A 142 10.44 10.03 2.70
N SER A 143 10.71 11.06 3.51
CA SER A 143 12.04 11.33 4.06
C SER A 143 12.55 10.18 4.95
N LEU A 144 11.69 9.57 5.77
CA LEU A 144 12.03 8.40 6.57
C LEU A 144 12.33 7.20 5.68
N ILE A 145 11.50 6.99 4.66
CA ILE A 145 11.62 5.86 3.75
C ILE A 145 12.93 5.96 2.97
N ARG A 146 13.21 7.13 2.37
CA ARG A 146 14.48 7.38 1.66
C ARG A 146 15.69 7.18 2.56
N PHE A 147 15.66 7.78 3.76
CA PHE A 147 16.73 7.58 4.74
C PHE A 147 16.97 6.10 5.06
N THR A 148 15.87 5.34 5.25
CA THR A 148 15.95 3.90 5.53
C THR A 148 16.60 3.15 4.37
N VAL A 149 16.16 3.39 3.14
CA VAL A 149 16.70 2.74 1.93
C VAL A 149 18.17 3.06 1.71
N GLU A 150 18.56 4.32 1.86
CA GLU A 150 19.94 4.77 1.64
C GLU A 150 20.93 4.25 2.68
N ASN A 151 20.47 3.95 3.90
CA ASN A 151 21.34 3.56 5.01
C ASN A 151 21.23 2.09 5.40
N SER A 152 20.28 1.34 4.84
CA SER A 152 20.07 -0.06 5.17
C SER A 152 20.99 -1.00 4.40
N ARG A 153 21.54 -2.01 5.11
CA ARG A 153 22.14 -3.21 4.51
C ARG A 153 21.12 -4.33 4.36
N ILE A 154 19.98 -4.21 5.06
CA ILE A 154 18.91 -5.17 5.10
C ILE A 154 17.94 -4.85 3.96
N PRO A 155 17.34 -5.83 3.28
CA PRO A 155 16.26 -5.59 2.31
C PRO A 155 15.15 -4.73 2.90
N VAL A 156 14.71 -3.71 2.17
CA VAL A 156 13.65 -2.78 2.60
C VAL A 156 12.45 -2.95 1.71
N ILE A 157 11.30 -3.27 2.28
CA ILE A 157 10.01 -3.31 1.57
C ILE A 157 9.32 -1.96 1.78
N LYS A 158 9.00 -1.26 0.71
CA LYS A 158 8.56 0.14 0.78
C LYS A 158 7.59 0.55 -0.32
N HIS A 159 6.92 1.66 -0.09
CA HIS A 159 6.43 2.58 -1.12
C HIS A 159 6.82 4.00 -0.70
N TYR A 160 7.12 4.86 -1.66
CA TYR A 160 7.51 6.25 -1.35
C TYR A 160 6.29 7.16 -1.27
N THR A 161 5.48 7.16 -2.31
CA THR A 161 4.32 8.02 -2.50
C THR A 161 3.16 7.22 -3.09
N GLY A 162 1.95 7.73 -2.98
CA GLY A 162 0.73 7.17 -3.56
C GLY A 162 0.18 8.07 -4.67
N VAL A 163 0.81 8.08 -5.85
CA VAL A 163 0.26 8.78 -7.03
C VAL A 163 -0.61 7.80 -7.80
N CYS A 164 -1.92 7.91 -7.64
CA CYS A 164 -2.92 7.03 -8.28
C CYS A 164 -3.69 7.80 -9.35
N SER A 165 -4.02 7.13 -10.47
CA SER A 165 -4.71 7.75 -11.59
C SER A 165 -6.05 7.06 -11.90
N ILE A 166 -7.05 7.85 -12.30
CA ILE A 166 -8.28 7.38 -12.91
C ILE A 166 -8.27 7.80 -14.39
N TYR A 167 -8.33 6.81 -15.27
CA TYR A 167 -8.48 7.05 -16.70
C TYR A 167 -9.92 6.81 -17.15
N ILE A 168 -10.53 7.83 -17.75
CA ILE A 168 -11.87 7.78 -18.35
C ILE A 168 -11.69 7.55 -19.84
N ASP A 169 -11.99 6.35 -20.29
CA ASP A 169 -11.86 5.91 -21.67
C ASP A 169 -12.99 6.43 -22.57
N ALA A 170 -12.82 6.32 -23.89
CA ALA A 170 -13.82 6.72 -24.88
C ALA A 170 -15.19 6.05 -24.67
N ALA A 171 -15.19 4.78 -24.23
CA ALA A 171 -16.40 3.99 -23.98
C ALA A 171 -16.83 4.00 -22.49
N ALA A 172 -16.45 5.01 -21.72
CA ALA A 172 -16.82 5.11 -20.31
C ALA A 172 -18.29 5.51 -20.13
N ASP A 173 -18.99 4.79 -19.24
CA ASP A 173 -20.30 5.24 -18.74
C ASP A 173 -20.12 6.45 -17.82
N ALA A 174 -20.91 7.49 -18.05
CA ALA A 174 -20.74 8.79 -17.40
C ALA A 174 -21.13 8.80 -15.92
N GLU A 175 -22.11 7.98 -15.50
CA GLU A 175 -22.51 7.88 -14.09
C GLU A 175 -21.46 7.10 -13.30
N MET A 176 -21.07 5.95 -13.81
CA MET A 176 -20.02 5.13 -13.23
C MET A 176 -18.70 5.91 -13.11
N ALA A 177 -18.32 6.68 -14.15
CA ALA A 177 -17.11 7.49 -14.15
C ALA A 177 -17.12 8.54 -13.02
N GLU A 178 -18.25 9.24 -12.83
CA GLU A 178 -18.40 10.21 -11.75
C GLU A 178 -18.33 9.55 -10.38
N GLU A 179 -19.07 8.45 -10.15
CA GLU A 179 -19.09 7.75 -8.87
C GLU A 179 -17.71 7.23 -8.48
N ILE A 180 -17.01 6.58 -9.41
CA ILE A 180 -15.65 6.06 -9.19
C ILE A 180 -14.68 7.20 -8.89
N LEU A 181 -14.70 8.27 -9.68
CA LEU A 181 -13.81 9.42 -9.51
C LEU A 181 -14.03 10.09 -8.15
N ILE A 182 -15.26 10.38 -7.80
CA ILE A 182 -15.60 11.04 -6.53
C ILE A 182 -15.23 10.15 -5.35
N ASN A 183 -15.52 8.87 -5.40
CA ASN A 183 -15.12 7.94 -4.35
C ASN A 183 -13.59 7.89 -4.24
N SER A 184 -12.89 7.78 -5.35
CA SER A 184 -11.41 7.68 -5.38
C SER A 184 -10.72 8.91 -4.84
N LYS A 185 -11.25 10.12 -5.07
CA LYS A 185 -10.62 11.37 -4.60
C LYS A 185 -11.16 11.84 -3.26
N CYS A 186 -12.48 11.82 -3.07
CA CYS A 186 -13.12 12.60 -2.01
C CYS A 186 -13.43 11.80 -0.74
N GLN A 187 -13.50 10.45 -0.78
CA GLN A 187 -13.83 9.65 0.38
C GLN A 187 -12.80 9.84 1.52
N ARG A 188 -11.50 9.85 1.17
CA ARG A 188 -10.41 10.08 2.11
C ARG A 188 -9.15 10.55 1.38
N PRO A 189 -8.99 11.85 1.13
CA PRO A 189 -7.93 12.39 0.27
C PRO A 189 -6.51 12.20 0.82
N SER A 190 -6.35 11.97 2.14
CA SER A 190 -5.05 11.89 2.81
C SER A 190 -4.44 10.47 2.86
N VAL A 191 -4.91 9.54 2.05
CA VAL A 191 -4.38 8.16 1.99
C VAL A 191 -3.76 7.89 0.63
N CYS A 192 -2.76 6.98 0.61
CA CYS A 192 -1.92 6.70 -0.56
C CYS A 192 -2.65 6.10 -1.77
N ASN A 193 -3.86 5.54 -1.60
CA ASN A 193 -4.71 5.04 -2.68
C ASN A 193 -5.80 6.03 -3.13
N ALA A 194 -5.77 7.28 -2.65
CA ALA A 194 -6.62 8.34 -3.20
C ALA A 194 -6.13 8.74 -4.59
N ALA A 195 -7.07 9.05 -5.51
CA ALA A 195 -6.70 9.50 -6.85
C ALA A 195 -6.05 10.90 -6.80
N GLU A 196 -4.93 11.05 -7.50
CA GLU A 196 -4.22 12.31 -7.67
C GLU A 196 -4.33 12.82 -9.11
N ASN A 197 -4.62 11.92 -10.07
CA ASN A 197 -4.78 12.25 -11.48
C ASN A 197 -6.13 11.78 -12.02
N LEU A 198 -6.77 12.66 -12.80
CA LEU A 198 -7.87 12.35 -13.71
C LEU A 198 -7.36 12.50 -15.15
N ILE A 199 -7.34 11.42 -15.90
CA ILE A 199 -6.92 11.38 -17.30
C ILE A 199 -8.15 11.04 -18.14
N VAL A 200 -8.46 11.86 -19.15
CA VAL A 200 -9.68 11.71 -19.93
C VAL A 200 -9.33 11.52 -21.41
N HIS A 201 -9.90 10.49 -22.02
CA HIS A 201 -9.81 10.30 -23.47
C HIS A 201 -10.45 11.47 -24.23
N GLN A 202 -9.85 11.93 -25.32
CA GLN A 202 -10.42 13.05 -26.11
C GLN A 202 -11.88 12.82 -26.55
N ASP A 203 -12.26 11.58 -26.88
CA ASP A 203 -13.63 11.25 -27.30
C ASP A 203 -14.61 11.18 -26.11
N ALA A 204 -14.11 11.07 -24.89
CA ALA A 204 -14.88 11.19 -23.65
C ALA A 204 -14.86 12.62 -23.07
N ALA A 205 -14.17 13.55 -23.71
CA ALA A 205 -13.94 14.91 -23.21
C ALA A 205 -15.25 15.70 -22.94
N ALA A 206 -16.35 15.36 -23.62
CA ALA A 206 -17.68 15.91 -23.33
C ALA A 206 -18.17 15.63 -21.90
N GLN A 207 -17.64 14.62 -21.21
CA GLN A 207 -17.96 14.31 -19.82
C GLN A 207 -17.18 15.19 -18.81
N LEU A 208 -16.06 15.81 -19.24
CA LEU A 208 -15.17 16.53 -18.33
C LEU A 208 -15.86 17.68 -17.56
N PRO A 209 -16.75 18.52 -18.15
CA PRO A 209 -17.42 19.57 -17.40
C PRO A 209 -18.27 19.01 -16.24
N ARG A 210 -18.96 17.89 -16.43
CA ARG A 210 -19.73 17.21 -15.39
C ARG A 210 -18.80 16.72 -14.27
N LEU A 211 -17.72 16.00 -14.60
CA LEU A 211 -16.77 15.47 -13.65
C LEU A 211 -16.05 16.56 -12.85
N ALA A 212 -15.62 17.63 -13.54
CA ALA A 212 -14.96 18.78 -12.92
C ALA A 212 -15.90 19.53 -11.94
N THR A 213 -17.18 19.71 -12.31
CA THR A 213 -18.18 20.32 -11.42
C THR A 213 -18.40 19.45 -10.19
N ALA A 214 -18.57 18.14 -10.36
CA ALA A 214 -18.78 17.22 -9.25
C ALA A 214 -17.60 17.19 -8.26
N LEU A 215 -16.36 17.32 -8.74
CA LEU A 215 -15.16 17.47 -7.91
C LEU A 215 -15.14 18.82 -7.19
N HIS A 216 -15.40 19.92 -7.92
CA HIS A 216 -15.40 21.26 -7.37
C HIS A 216 -16.43 21.44 -6.25
N ASP A 217 -17.64 20.91 -6.43
CA ASP A 217 -18.73 20.97 -5.44
C ASP A 217 -18.36 20.27 -4.12
N ARG A 218 -17.31 19.42 -4.15
CA ARG A 218 -16.73 18.75 -2.98
C ARG A 218 -15.45 19.42 -2.47
N GLY A 219 -15.13 20.61 -2.98
CA GLY A 219 -14.00 21.43 -2.56
C GLY A 219 -12.66 21.00 -3.15
N VAL A 220 -12.65 20.22 -4.25
CA VAL A 220 -11.40 19.82 -4.90
C VAL A 220 -10.85 20.94 -5.77
N GLU A 221 -9.58 21.31 -5.57
CA GLU A 221 -8.82 22.20 -6.46
C GLU A 221 -8.49 21.44 -7.76
N LEU A 222 -8.82 22.08 -8.89
CA LEU A 222 -8.64 21.49 -10.23
C LEU A 222 -7.40 22.06 -10.89
N ARG A 223 -6.34 21.25 -11.03
CA ARG A 223 -5.12 21.57 -11.80
C ARG A 223 -5.24 20.95 -13.18
N VAL A 224 -5.37 21.79 -14.20
CA VAL A 224 -5.76 21.34 -15.54
C VAL A 224 -4.68 21.61 -16.57
N ASP A 225 -4.46 20.65 -17.48
CA ASP A 225 -3.63 20.86 -18.66
C ASP A 225 -4.26 21.88 -19.64
N SER A 226 -3.58 22.24 -20.70
CA SER A 226 -4.06 23.22 -21.68
C SER A 226 -5.33 22.77 -22.42
N HIS A 227 -5.49 21.48 -22.71
CA HIS A 227 -6.64 20.94 -23.39
C HIS A 227 -7.89 20.91 -22.49
N ALA A 228 -7.74 20.43 -21.26
CA ALA A 228 -8.79 20.46 -20.25
C ALA A 228 -9.22 21.91 -19.93
N ARG A 229 -8.25 22.85 -19.85
CA ARG A 229 -8.54 24.26 -19.65
C ARG A 229 -9.39 24.86 -20.75
N ALA A 230 -9.07 24.55 -22.00
CA ALA A 230 -9.85 25.04 -23.14
C ALA A 230 -11.30 24.53 -23.11
N LEU A 231 -11.52 23.28 -22.74
CA LEU A 231 -12.85 22.67 -22.62
C LEU A 231 -13.65 23.24 -21.44
N LEU A 232 -12.98 23.52 -20.33
CA LEU A 232 -13.62 24.05 -19.13
C LEU A 232 -13.71 25.59 -19.10
N ALA A 233 -13.26 26.30 -20.15
CA ALA A 233 -13.23 27.77 -20.18
C ALA A 233 -14.60 28.42 -19.95
N ALA A 234 -15.69 27.79 -20.40
CA ALA A 234 -17.05 28.29 -20.26
C ALA A 234 -17.76 27.83 -18.96
N SER A 235 -17.12 26.97 -18.15
CA SER A 235 -17.76 26.39 -16.96
C SER A 235 -17.87 27.34 -15.77
N GLY A 236 -17.07 28.42 -15.74
CA GLY A 236 -16.97 29.31 -14.59
C GLY A 236 -16.23 28.73 -13.38
N LEU A 237 -15.66 27.52 -13.49
CA LEU A 237 -14.91 26.87 -12.41
C LEU A 237 -13.56 27.57 -12.18
N PRO A 238 -13.08 27.67 -10.92
CA PRO A 238 -11.75 28.14 -10.64
C PRO A 238 -10.72 27.08 -11.05
N LEU A 239 -9.94 27.36 -12.07
CA LEU A 239 -8.95 26.43 -12.62
C LEU A 239 -7.53 26.91 -12.37
N VAL A 240 -6.66 26.03 -11.90
CA VAL A 240 -5.21 26.23 -11.81
C VAL A 240 -4.54 25.58 -13.03
N ASN A 241 -3.45 26.15 -13.55
CA ASN A 241 -2.68 25.48 -14.61
C ASN A 241 -1.88 24.33 -14.00
N ALA A 242 -2.04 23.15 -14.56
CA ALA A 242 -1.17 22.03 -14.21
C ALA A 242 0.23 22.22 -14.77
N LEU A 243 1.23 21.90 -13.94
CA LEU A 243 2.62 21.78 -14.34
C LEU A 243 2.95 20.30 -14.58
N PRO A 244 4.00 19.95 -15.31
CA PRO A 244 4.38 18.53 -15.53
C PRO A 244 4.54 17.74 -14.23
N GLU A 245 5.09 18.33 -13.17
CA GLU A 245 5.29 17.74 -11.86
C GLU A 245 3.98 17.45 -11.09
N ASP A 246 2.88 18.11 -11.43
CA ASP A 246 1.58 17.88 -10.81
C ASP A 246 1.10 16.43 -11.04
N PHE A 247 1.42 15.85 -12.20
CA PHE A 247 1.05 14.48 -12.53
C PHE A 247 1.86 13.41 -11.77
N ALA A 248 2.97 13.80 -11.15
CA ALA A 248 3.81 12.94 -10.31
C ALA A 248 3.72 13.30 -8.81
N THR A 249 2.75 14.13 -8.41
CA THR A 249 2.61 14.65 -7.05
C THR A 249 1.51 13.94 -6.27
N GLU A 250 1.83 13.43 -5.09
CA GLU A 250 0.87 13.01 -4.08
C GLU A 250 0.48 14.23 -3.23
N TYR A 251 -0.69 14.80 -3.46
CA TYR A 251 -1.15 15.99 -2.74
C TYR A 251 -1.59 15.69 -1.30
N THR A 252 -2.13 14.49 -1.06
CA THR A 252 -2.74 14.11 0.23
C THR A 252 -3.85 15.06 0.69
N ASP A 253 -4.47 15.79 -0.24
CA ASP A 253 -5.48 16.82 -0.02
C ASP A 253 -6.51 16.79 -1.16
N LEU A 254 -7.53 17.64 -1.06
CA LEU A 254 -8.55 17.82 -2.10
C LEU A 254 -7.98 18.65 -3.28
N ILE A 255 -7.00 18.09 -3.96
CA ILE A 255 -6.35 18.62 -5.17
C ILE A 255 -6.24 17.48 -6.18
N ILE A 256 -6.51 17.72 -7.46
CA ILE A 256 -6.37 16.73 -8.53
C ILE A 256 -5.79 17.34 -9.79
N ALA A 257 -4.86 16.65 -10.45
CA ALA A 257 -4.35 17.02 -11.77
C ALA A 257 -5.23 16.39 -12.86
N ILE A 258 -5.56 17.15 -13.91
CA ILE A 258 -6.46 16.72 -14.99
C ILE A 258 -5.77 16.90 -16.34
N ALA A 259 -5.73 15.82 -17.12
CA ALA A 259 -5.20 15.83 -18.49
C ALA A 259 -6.21 15.23 -19.49
N ILE A 260 -6.20 15.73 -20.72
CA ILE A 260 -6.86 15.11 -21.85
C ILE A 260 -5.82 14.48 -22.76
N VAL A 261 -6.04 13.21 -23.12
CA VAL A 261 -5.14 12.44 -23.97
C VAL A 261 -5.83 11.98 -25.25
N PRO A 262 -5.09 11.84 -26.37
CA PRO A 262 -5.67 11.48 -27.64
C PRO A 262 -6.17 10.02 -27.71
N ASP A 263 -5.57 9.12 -26.94
CA ASP A 263 -5.90 7.69 -26.99
C ASP A 263 -5.46 6.94 -25.72
N LEU A 264 -5.84 5.67 -25.63
CA LEU A 264 -5.48 4.78 -24.52
C LEU A 264 -3.96 4.63 -24.35
N LYS A 265 -3.21 4.60 -25.45
CA LYS A 265 -1.74 4.46 -25.40
C LYS A 265 -1.13 5.68 -24.68
N ALA A 266 -1.55 6.88 -25.03
CA ALA A 266 -1.07 8.11 -24.39
C ALA A 266 -1.45 8.15 -22.89
N ALA A 267 -2.63 7.62 -22.51
CA ALA A 267 -3.00 7.47 -21.12
C ALA A 267 -2.06 6.52 -20.36
N ILE A 268 -1.79 5.35 -20.91
CA ILE A 268 -0.85 4.37 -20.35
C ILE A 268 0.56 4.95 -20.22
N ASP A 269 1.05 5.62 -21.26
CA ASP A 269 2.37 6.25 -21.24
C ASP A 269 2.47 7.35 -20.17
N LEU A 270 1.44 8.18 -20.02
CA LEU A 270 1.37 9.24 -19.01
C LEU A 270 1.35 8.63 -17.58
N ILE A 271 0.55 7.60 -17.37
CA ILE A 271 0.47 6.90 -16.09
C ILE A 271 1.82 6.25 -15.77
N ASN A 272 2.38 5.44 -16.65
CA ASN A 272 3.64 4.74 -16.40
C ASN A 272 4.83 5.69 -16.19
N ALA A 273 4.79 6.90 -16.76
CA ALA A 273 5.83 7.90 -16.58
C ALA A 273 5.74 8.62 -15.21
N ASN A 274 4.56 8.74 -14.61
CA ASN A 274 4.31 9.60 -13.45
C ASN A 274 3.76 8.86 -12.23
N SER A 275 3.14 7.68 -12.41
CA SER A 275 2.60 6.88 -11.29
C SER A 275 3.70 6.44 -10.33
N SER A 276 3.35 6.38 -9.06
CA SER A 276 4.19 5.76 -8.03
C SER A 276 4.23 4.22 -8.13
N GLY A 277 3.50 3.62 -9.06
CA GLY A 277 3.30 2.18 -9.18
C GLY A 277 2.37 1.62 -8.09
N HIS A 278 1.53 2.46 -7.49
CA HIS A 278 0.63 2.05 -6.41
C HIS A 278 -0.68 1.46 -6.98
N THR A 279 -1.57 2.30 -7.47
CA THR A 279 -2.90 1.86 -7.94
C THR A 279 -3.41 2.78 -9.04
N ASP A 280 -3.79 2.21 -10.18
CA ASP A 280 -4.40 2.97 -11.28
C ASP A 280 -5.65 2.25 -11.78
N SER A 281 -6.63 3.00 -12.28
CA SER A 281 -7.92 2.46 -12.71
C SER A 281 -8.35 3.01 -14.07
N ILE A 282 -8.96 2.17 -14.89
CA ILE A 282 -9.67 2.55 -16.12
C ILE A 282 -11.17 2.42 -15.92
N VAL A 283 -11.92 3.39 -16.42
CA VAL A 283 -13.38 3.29 -16.55
C VAL A 283 -13.74 3.16 -18.02
N THR A 284 -14.30 2.01 -18.42
CA THR A 284 -14.65 1.72 -19.81
C THR A 284 -15.66 0.58 -19.91
N ALA A 285 -16.48 0.58 -20.97
CA ALA A 285 -17.29 -0.57 -21.38
C ALA A 285 -16.57 -1.42 -22.44
N ASP A 286 -15.46 -0.94 -23.02
CA ASP A 286 -14.66 -1.69 -23.99
C ASP A 286 -13.74 -2.68 -23.27
N THR A 287 -14.02 -3.96 -23.44
CA THR A 287 -13.24 -5.04 -22.82
C THR A 287 -11.82 -5.17 -23.40
N ALA A 288 -11.59 -4.77 -24.65
CA ALA A 288 -10.27 -4.80 -25.27
C ALA A 288 -9.40 -3.64 -24.70
N ALA A 289 -9.98 -2.45 -24.56
CA ALA A 289 -9.32 -1.33 -23.90
C ALA A 289 -8.99 -1.66 -22.43
N ALA A 290 -9.96 -2.25 -21.71
CA ALA A 290 -9.74 -2.70 -20.33
C ALA A 290 -8.59 -3.71 -20.23
N HIS A 291 -8.57 -4.75 -21.08
CA HIS A 291 -7.51 -5.75 -21.09
C HIS A 291 -6.13 -5.14 -21.39
N ASN A 292 -6.04 -4.26 -22.38
CA ASN A 292 -4.80 -3.57 -22.73
C ASN A 292 -4.30 -2.70 -21.53
N PHE A 293 -5.18 -1.94 -20.90
CA PHE A 293 -4.84 -1.13 -19.72
C PHE A 293 -4.33 -2.00 -18.57
N LEU A 294 -5.08 -3.05 -18.21
CA LEU A 294 -4.74 -3.95 -17.10
C LEU A 294 -3.39 -4.67 -17.29
N THR A 295 -2.97 -4.90 -18.54
CA THR A 295 -1.71 -5.58 -18.85
C THR A 295 -0.52 -4.65 -19.08
N SER A 296 -0.79 -3.37 -19.43
CA SER A 296 0.25 -2.42 -19.85
C SER A 296 0.60 -1.38 -18.79
N VAL A 297 -0.30 -1.10 -17.85
CA VAL A 297 -0.01 -0.23 -16.70
C VAL A 297 0.79 -0.99 -15.66
N ASP A 298 1.94 -0.42 -15.28
CA ASP A 298 2.88 -1.07 -14.35
C ASP A 298 2.67 -0.60 -12.90
N SER A 299 1.50 -0.87 -12.37
CA SER A 299 1.17 -0.59 -10.96
C SER A 299 0.92 -1.87 -10.16
N ALA A 300 1.07 -1.79 -8.84
CA ALA A 300 0.86 -2.91 -7.93
C ALA A 300 -0.59 -3.41 -7.95
N ALA A 301 -1.53 -2.50 -8.16
CA ALA A 301 -2.93 -2.80 -8.38
C ALA A 301 -3.44 -2.03 -9.61
N VAL A 302 -4.07 -2.72 -10.54
CA VAL A 302 -4.65 -2.11 -11.75
C VAL A 302 -6.11 -2.55 -11.84
N PHE A 303 -7.01 -1.59 -11.91
CA PHE A 303 -8.45 -1.84 -11.81
C PHE A 303 -9.20 -1.51 -13.10
N HIS A 304 -10.27 -2.22 -13.31
CA HIS A 304 -11.28 -1.94 -14.32
C HIS A 304 -12.61 -1.67 -13.64
N ASN A 305 -13.19 -0.48 -13.88
CA ASN A 305 -14.48 -0.06 -13.35
C ASN A 305 -14.57 -0.14 -11.82
N ALA A 306 -13.52 0.23 -11.12
CA ALA A 306 -13.47 0.24 -9.67
C ALA A 306 -12.65 1.43 -9.13
N SER A 307 -13.05 1.90 -7.96
CA SER A 307 -12.33 2.96 -7.24
C SER A 307 -10.95 2.50 -6.78
N THR A 308 -9.95 3.37 -6.88
CA THR A 308 -8.60 3.11 -6.35
C THR A 308 -8.59 2.87 -4.84
N ARG A 309 -9.65 3.29 -4.12
CA ARG A 309 -9.86 3.10 -2.69
C ARG A 309 -9.97 1.62 -2.28
N PHE A 310 -10.27 0.72 -3.21
CA PHE A 310 -10.26 -0.72 -2.95
C PHE A 310 -8.87 -1.32 -2.80
N SER A 311 -7.80 -0.61 -3.11
CA SER A 311 -6.41 -1.08 -2.89
C SER A 311 -6.04 -1.01 -1.39
N ASP A 312 -6.62 -1.90 -0.62
CA ASP A 312 -6.55 -1.97 0.84
C ASP A 312 -6.62 -3.44 1.28
N GLY A 313 -5.88 -3.81 2.32
CA GLY A 313 -5.79 -5.21 2.76
C GLY A 313 -7.12 -5.79 3.25
N PHE A 314 -8.01 -4.97 3.84
CA PHE A 314 -9.34 -5.43 4.24
C PHE A 314 -10.24 -5.64 3.02
N GLU A 315 -10.25 -4.69 2.09
CA GLU A 315 -11.05 -4.76 0.87
C GLU A 315 -10.60 -5.93 -0.04
N PHE A 316 -9.31 -6.26 -0.05
CA PHE A 316 -8.78 -7.43 -0.77
C PHE A 316 -9.04 -8.76 -0.06
N GLY A 317 -9.67 -8.74 1.11
CA GLY A 317 -9.93 -9.95 1.88
C GLY A 317 -8.70 -10.52 2.61
N LEU A 318 -7.61 -9.74 2.72
CA LEU A 318 -6.42 -10.14 3.46
C LEU A 318 -6.61 -10.02 4.99
N GLY A 319 -7.70 -9.40 5.42
CA GLY A 319 -8.12 -9.24 6.83
C GLY A 319 -7.30 -8.24 7.63
N ALA A 320 -6.11 -7.90 7.20
CA ALA A 320 -5.23 -6.85 7.74
C ALA A 320 -4.05 -6.61 6.79
N GLU A 321 -3.37 -5.47 6.94
CA GLU A 321 -2.15 -5.21 6.20
C GLU A 321 -1.06 -4.58 7.08
N ILE A 322 0.18 -4.98 6.84
CA ILE A 322 1.34 -4.34 7.48
C ILE A 322 1.76 -3.08 6.71
N GLY A 323 1.36 -2.96 5.47
CA GLY A 323 1.63 -1.87 4.56
C GLY A 323 1.42 -2.27 3.10
N ILE A 324 1.70 -1.34 2.21
CA ILE A 324 1.63 -1.55 0.77
C ILE A 324 3.05 -1.49 0.23
N SER A 325 3.39 -2.35 -0.72
CA SER A 325 4.66 -2.33 -1.43
C SER A 325 4.44 -1.98 -2.90
N THR A 326 5.24 -1.06 -3.43
CA THR A 326 5.30 -0.79 -4.87
C THR A 326 6.55 -1.40 -5.52
N ASP A 327 7.38 -2.07 -4.73
CA ASP A 327 8.56 -2.78 -5.23
C ASP A 327 8.15 -3.99 -6.09
N ARG A 328 9.08 -4.43 -6.94
CA ARG A 328 8.88 -5.65 -7.75
C ARG A 328 9.45 -6.89 -7.07
N LEU A 329 10.32 -6.72 -6.08
CA LEU A 329 10.96 -7.81 -5.37
C LEU A 329 10.22 -8.13 -4.08
N HIS A 330 9.99 -9.40 -3.83
CA HIS A 330 9.26 -10.10 -2.79
C HIS A 330 7.74 -9.96 -2.93
N ALA A 331 7.12 -8.86 -2.48
CA ALA A 331 5.68 -8.65 -2.55
C ALA A 331 5.35 -7.30 -3.20
N ARG A 332 4.19 -7.20 -3.85
CA ARG A 332 3.70 -6.00 -4.50
C ARG A 332 2.22 -5.82 -4.19
N GLY A 333 1.80 -4.60 -3.83
CA GLY A 333 0.46 -4.29 -3.36
C GLY A 333 0.30 -4.37 -1.85
N PRO A 334 -0.93 -4.43 -1.32
CA PRO A 334 -1.22 -4.63 0.09
C PRO A 334 -0.59 -5.92 0.62
N MET A 335 0.07 -5.84 1.77
CA MET A 335 0.82 -6.94 2.36
C MET A 335 0.12 -7.46 3.62
N GLY A 336 -0.49 -8.63 3.52
CA GLY A 336 -1.07 -9.37 4.64
C GLY A 336 -0.11 -10.41 5.23
N LEU A 337 -0.68 -11.47 5.83
CA LEU A 337 0.09 -12.53 6.48
C LEU A 337 0.96 -13.33 5.50
N ASN A 338 0.46 -13.58 4.28
CA ASN A 338 1.16 -14.36 3.27
C ASN A 338 2.45 -13.67 2.81
N GLU A 339 2.41 -12.34 2.67
CA GLU A 339 3.52 -11.52 2.21
C GLU A 339 4.60 -11.32 3.29
N LEU A 340 4.28 -11.65 4.56
CA LEU A 340 5.26 -11.75 5.66
C LEU A 340 5.95 -13.11 5.72
N CYS A 341 5.71 -13.98 4.75
CA CYS A 341 6.32 -15.28 4.63
C CYS A 341 7.18 -15.38 3.37
N THR A 342 8.11 -16.32 3.39
CA THR A 342 8.83 -16.82 2.23
C THR A 342 8.53 -18.32 2.05
N TYR A 343 9.35 -19.06 1.34
CA TYR A 343 9.17 -20.50 1.16
C TYR A 343 10.49 -21.25 1.27
N LYS A 344 10.39 -22.54 1.55
CA LYS A 344 11.49 -23.51 1.40
C LYS A 344 11.03 -24.71 0.60
N TYR A 345 11.98 -25.41 0.03
CA TYR A 345 11.72 -26.69 -0.61
C TYR A 345 11.92 -27.81 0.39
N VAL A 346 10.98 -28.74 0.40
CA VAL A 346 11.03 -29.97 1.19
C VAL A 346 10.98 -31.15 0.23
N LEU A 347 12.01 -31.98 0.26
CA LEU A 347 12.14 -33.16 -0.59
C LEU A 347 12.04 -34.41 0.27
N HIS A 348 11.16 -35.31 -0.10
CA HIS A 348 11.10 -36.67 0.44
C HIS A 348 11.60 -37.65 -0.60
N GLY A 349 12.73 -38.27 -0.30
CA GLY A 349 13.38 -39.25 -1.15
C GLY A 349 13.39 -40.64 -0.54
N THR A 350 13.77 -41.64 -1.34
CA THR A 350 13.96 -43.05 -0.95
C THR A 350 15.40 -43.52 -1.16
N GLY A 351 16.35 -42.58 -1.37
CA GLY A 351 17.75 -42.90 -1.59
C GLY A 351 18.26 -42.40 -2.95
N GLU A 352 17.56 -41.46 -3.59
CA GLU A 352 17.94 -40.91 -4.89
C GLU A 352 19.29 -40.22 -4.81
N THR A 353 20.12 -40.45 -5.83
CA THR A 353 21.42 -39.79 -6.01
C THR A 353 21.48 -39.10 -7.36
N ARG A 354 22.34 -38.09 -7.46
CA ARG A 354 22.56 -37.32 -8.70
C ARG A 354 23.56 -38.00 -9.62
#